data_75c070abd050f4ca654852cd6fa67e76
#
_entry.id   75c070abd050f4ca654852cd6fa67e76
#
_cell.length_a   1.000
_cell.length_b   1.000
_cell.length_c   1.000
_cell.angle_alpha   90.00
_cell.angle_beta   90.00
_cell.angle_gamma   90.00
#
_symmetry.space_group_name_H-M   'P 1'
#
loop_
_entity.id
_entity.type
_entity.pdbx_description
1 polymer ?
#
loop_
_entity_poly.entity_id
_entity_poly.type
_entity_poly.pdbx_seq_one_letter_code
_entity_poly.pdbx_strand_id
1 'polypeptide(L)'
;MDPKGKVAIITGGASGIGLATAKLLSSNGARVVVADLLSDAGAAAVRDIEASGGEARFVQIDVTRRGDLERMLDYAVKQFGCVDVVDNNAGVSEMGLDFFAPGSDAWEKTLAIDLVAVIRGTQLAVQQLRRQGGGGVIINTASMGGLIPMAISPVYAASKAGVIHFTRSLAYLADEGIRVNVICPTFTDTQLVRQHGDVIVEQMKREVGGLLTPEQVAEGVLELIRDDSRAGAVMRVTVRKGIDYIFEQDRPA
;
A
#
# COMPACT_ATOMS: atom_id res chain seq x y z
N MET A 1 -13.38 4.61 -10.43
CA MET A 1 -14.27 4.92 -9.25
C MET A 1 -13.99 6.33 -8.76
N ASP A 2 -15.00 7.17 -8.55
CA ASP A 2 -14.82 8.48 -7.88
C ASP A 2 -14.67 8.24 -6.37
N PRO A 3 -13.64 8.75 -5.69
CA PRO A 3 -13.48 8.62 -4.24
C PRO A 3 -14.58 9.30 -3.41
N LYS A 4 -15.31 10.26 -3.96
CA LYS A 4 -16.31 11.03 -3.23
C LYS A 4 -17.39 10.14 -2.61
N GLY A 5 -17.54 10.22 -1.28
CA GLY A 5 -18.49 9.42 -0.49
C GLY A 5 -18.08 7.95 -0.29
N LYS A 6 -16.94 7.53 -0.84
CA LYS A 6 -16.40 6.17 -0.69
C LYS A 6 -15.67 5.97 0.62
N VAL A 7 -15.59 4.73 1.08
CA VAL A 7 -14.88 4.35 2.30
C VAL A 7 -13.57 3.68 1.92
N ALA A 8 -12.45 4.29 2.33
CA ALA A 8 -11.10 3.81 2.07
C ALA A 8 -10.41 3.39 3.37
N ILE A 9 -9.81 2.21 3.38
CA ILE A 9 -8.96 1.72 4.47
C ILE A 9 -7.50 1.76 3.99
N ILE A 10 -6.60 2.35 4.79
CA ILE A 10 -5.18 2.41 4.46
C ILE A 10 -4.37 1.80 5.61
N THR A 11 -3.68 0.69 5.35
CA THR A 11 -2.72 0.11 6.31
C THR A 11 -1.39 0.86 6.27
N GLY A 12 -0.75 1.04 7.44
CA GLY A 12 0.40 1.94 7.56
C GLY A 12 0.02 3.40 7.27
N GLY A 13 -1.24 3.75 7.55
CA GLY A 13 -1.83 5.03 7.19
C GLY A 13 -1.42 6.21 8.08
N ALA A 14 -0.63 5.98 9.13
CA ALA A 14 -0.20 7.02 10.05
C ALA A 14 1.07 7.76 9.62
N SER A 15 1.76 7.31 8.57
CA SER A 15 3.03 7.91 8.12
C SER A 15 3.28 7.71 6.63
N GLY A 16 4.26 8.45 6.10
CA GLY A 16 4.80 8.25 4.74
C GLY A 16 3.74 8.23 3.65
N ILE A 17 3.84 7.25 2.75
CA ILE A 17 2.93 7.06 1.61
C ILE A 17 1.48 6.87 2.07
N GLY A 18 1.27 6.04 3.10
CA GLY A 18 -0.08 5.78 3.62
C GLY A 18 -0.76 7.02 4.15
N LEU A 19 -0.05 7.88 4.88
CA LEU A 19 -0.60 9.16 5.37
C LEU A 19 -0.91 10.12 4.23
N ALA A 20 -0.01 10.22 3.24
CA ALA A 20 -0.25 11.06 2.06
C ALA A 20 -1.48 10.56 1.28
N THR A 21 -1.61 9.24 1.10
CA THR A 21 -2.80 8.61 0.48
C THR A 21 -4.06 8.90 1.27
N ALA A 22 -4.03 8.75 2.60
CA ALA A 22 -5.17 9.03 3.46
C ALA A 22 -5.64 10.50 3.34
N LYS A 23 -4.71 11.44 3.38
CA LYS A 23 -4.98 12.87 3.21
C LYS A 23 -5.54 13.19 1.82
N LEU A 24 -4.93 12.64 0.77
CA LEU A 24 -5.35 12.87 -0.62
C LEU A 24 -6.75 12.29 -0.89
N LEU A 25 -7.03 11.06 -0.45
CA LEU A 25 -8.36 10.47 -0.63
C LEU A 25 -9.43 11.25 0.15
N SER A 26 -9.12 11.67 1.36
CA SER A 26 -10.03 12.48 2.18
C SER A 26 -10.31 13.85 1.52
N SER A 27 -9.30 14.53 0.98
CA SER A 27 -9.50 15.81 0.26
C SER A 27 -10.32 15.65 -1.03
N ASN A 28 -10.39 14.42 -1.57
CA ASN A 28 -11.26 14.05 -2.68
C ASN A 28 -12.63 13.51 -2.21
N GLY A 29 -12.99 13.72 -0.94
CA GLY A 29 -14.30 13.42 -0.37
C GLY A 29 -14.51 11.97 0.07
N ALA A 30 -13.46 11.15 0.18
CA ALA A 30 -13.55 9.83 0.78
C ALA A 30 -13.60 9.92 2.31
N ARG A 31 -14.28 8.97 2.93
CA ARG A 31 -14.22 8.69 4.37
C ARG A 31 -13.10 7.68 4.60
N VAL A 32 -12.16 8.00 5.48
CA VAL A 32 -10.91 7.25 5.59
C VAL A 32 -10.80 6.52 6.93
N VAL A 33 -10.40 5.25 6.88
CA VAL A 33 -9.93 4.49 8.05
C VAL A 33 -8.40 4.41 7.97
N VAL A 34 -7.73 5.13 8.86
CA VAL A 34 -6.29 5.03 9.10
C VAL A 34 -6.04 3.81 9.97
N ALA A 35 -5.40 2.79 9.43
CA ALA A 35 -5.06 1.57 10.14
C ALA A 35 -3.54 1.48 10.32
N ASP A 36 -3.07 1.47 11.57
CA ASP A 36 -1.63 1.50 11.87
C ASP A 36 -1.33 0.83 13.22
N LEU A 37 -0.07 0.44 13.42
CA LEU A 37 0.43 -0.09 14.69
C LEU A 37 0.61 1.04 15.72
N LEU A 38 0.96 2.25 15.28
CA LEU A 38 1.35 3.39 16.11
C LEU A 38 0.13 4.24 16.48
N SER A 39 -0.39 4.06 17.69
CA SER A 39 -1.62 4.73 18.16
C SER A 39 -1.54 6.25 18.13
N ASP A 40 -0.44 6.83 18.60
CA ASP A 40 -0.31 8.30 18.71
C ASP A 40 -0.20 8.95 17.32
N ALA A 41 0.56 8.32 16.41
CA ALA A 41 0.69 8.79 15.04
C ALA A 41 -0.65 8.64 14.27
N GLY A 42 -1.37 7.53 14.48
CA GLY A 42 -2.69 7.32 13.90
C GLY A 42 -3.72 8.35 14.37
N ALA A 43 -3.74 8.64 15.68
CA ALA A 43 -4.60 9.68 16.23
C ALA A 43 -4.24 11.08 15.71
N ALA A 44 -2.93 11.37 15.51
CA ALA A 44 -2.49 12.63 14.91
C ALA A 44 -2.93 12.74 13.44
N ALA A 45 -2.78 11.67 12.66
CA ALA A 45 -3.22 11.62 11.25
C ALA A 45 -4.72 11.94 11.11
N VAL A 46 -5.56 11.35 11.98
CA VAL A 46 -7.00 11.63 11.98
C VAL A 46 -7.28 13.10 12.29
N ARG A 47 -6.64 13.67 13.33
CA ARG A 47 -6.82 15.11 13.67
C ARG A 47 -6.44 16.02 12.50
N ASP A 48 -5.35 15.71 11.81
CA ASP A 48 -4.89 16.50 10.64
C ASP A 48 -5.90 16.45 9.49
N ILE A 49 -6.46 15.27 9.22
CA ILE A 49 -7.48 15.09 8.17
C ILE A 49 -8.76 15.84 8.54
N GLU A 50 -9.22 15.71 9.79
CA GLU A 50 -10.44 16.39 10.26
C GLU A 50 -10.26 17.92 10.31
N ALA A 51 -9.08 18.40 10.71
CA ALA A 51 -8.76 19.84 10.67
C ALA A 51 -8.77 20.42 9.25
N SER A 52 -8.57 19.58 8.24
CA SER A 52 -8.66 19.94 6.82
C SER A 52 -10.08 19.76 6.25
N GLY A 53 -11.08 19.46 7.09
CA GLY A 53 -12.47 19.29 6.70
C GLY A 53 -12.83 17.89 6.17
N GLY A 54 -11.93 16.92 6.30
CA GLY A 54 -12.18 15.53 5.92
C GLY A 54 -12.84 14.71 7.02
N GLU A 55 -13.21 13.47 6.71
CA GLU A 55 -13.76 12.53 7.67
C GLU A 55 -12.84 11.30 7.78
N ALA A 56 -12.28 11.07 8.97
CA ALA A 56 -11.37 9.97 9.21
C ALA A 56 -11.63 9.29 10.56
N ARG A 57 -11.24 8.02 10.67
CA ARG A 57 -11.21 7.25 11.91
C ARG A 57 -9.90 6.48 12.00
N PHE A 58 -9.46 6.22 13.21
CA PHE A 58 -8.26 5.43 13.46
C PHE A 58 -8.60 4.07 14.06
N VAL A 59 -7.91 3.02 13.62
CA VAL A 59 -7.92 1.72 14.26
C VAL A 59 -6.50 1.20 14.42
N GLN A 60 -6.12 0.85 15.64
CA GLN A 60 -4.83 0.25 15.91
C GLN A 60 -4.84 -1.22 15.51
N ILE A 61 -3.92 -1.61 14.63
CA ILE A 61 -3.75 -2.98 14.16
C ILE A 61 -2.28 -3.35 13.99
N ASP A 62 -1.99 -4.64 14.15
CA ASP A 62 -0.79 -5.28 13.65
C ASP A 62 -1.16 -6.12 12.43
N VAL A 63 -0.70 -5.74 11.24
CA VAL A 63 -1.03 -6.43 9.99
C VAL A 63 -0.59 -7.89 9.94
N THR A 64 0.34 -8.31 10.80
CA THR A 64 0.79 -9.70 10.92
C THR A 64 -0.24 -10.57 11.64
N ARG A 65 -1.19 -9.99 12.36
CA ARG A 65 -2.22 -10.68 13.12
C ARG A 65 -3.52 -10.75 12.31
N ARG A 66 -3.92 -11.97 11.97
CA ARG A 66 -5.15 -12.20 11.19
C ARG A 66 -6.38 -11.52 11.80
N GLY A 67 -6.60 -11.69 13.09
CA GLY A 67 -7.74 -11.10 13.78
C GLY A 67 -7.76 -9.57 13.76
N ASP A 68 -6.59 -8.92 13.64
CA ASP A 68 -6.50 -7.47 13.53
C ASP A 68 -6.94 -6.98 12.13
N LEU A 69 -6.61 -7.71 11.06
CA LEU A 69 -7.08 -7.38 9.72
C LEU A 69 -8.60 -7.60 9.58
N GLU A 70 -9.15 -8.65 10.19
CA GLU A 70 -10.61 -8.87 10.27
C GLU A 70 -11.28 -7.71 11.03
N ARG A 71 -10.76 -7.36 12.22
CA ARG A 71 -11.27 -6.25 13.03
C ARG A 71 -11.20 -4.89 12.29
N MET A 72 -10.19 -4.65 11.48
CA MET A 72 -10.03 -3.44 10.68
C MET A 72 -11.20 -3.28 9.68
N LEU A 73 -11.56 -4.34 8.96
CA LEU A 73 -12.67 -4.33 8.02
C LEU A 73 -14.01 -4.16 8.75
N ASP A 74 -14.24 -4.92 9.83
CA ASP A 74 -15.46 -4.80 10.66
C ASP A 74 -15.59 -3.39 11.25
N TYR A 75 -14.47 -2.78 11.66
CA TYR A 75 -14.45 -1.41 12.16
C TYR A 75 -14.89 -0.41 11.08
N ALA A 76 -14.38 -0.52 9.85
CA ALA A 76 -14.79 0.35 8.75
C ALA A 76 -16.28 0.22 8.43
N VAL A 77 -16.78 -1.02 8.37
CA VAL A 77 -18.23 -1.28 8.18
C VAL A 77 -19.05 -0.70 9.33
N LYS A 78 -18.61 -0.86 10.57
CA LYS A 78 -19.29 -0.30 11.74
C LYS A 78 -19.35 1.23 11.73
N GLN A 79 -18.24 1.90 11.31
CA GLN A 79 -18.14 3.35 11.32
C GLN A 79 -18.83 4.00 10.11
N PHE A 80 -18.75 3.37 8.94
CA PHE A 80 -19.11 4.01 7.68
C PHE A 80 -20.11 3.21 6.82
N GLY A 81 -20.47 1.99 7.26
CA GLY A 81 -21.48 1.16 6.61
C GLY A 81 -20.97 0.23 5.51
N CYS A 82 -19.78 0.51 4.93
CA CYS A 82 -19.22 -0.30 3.85
C CYS A 82 -17.69 -0.19 3.80
N VAL A 83 -17.09 -0.88 2.83
CA VAL A 83 -15.71 -0.71 2.39
C VAL A 83 -15.71 -0.65 0.86
N ASP A 84 -15.09 0.37 0.26
CA ASP A 84 -14.99 0.52 -1.19
C ASP A 84 -13.54 0.38 -1.68
N VAL A 85 -12.57 0.84 -0.88
CA VAL A 85 -11.15 0.83 -1.21
C VAL A 85 -10.34 0.24 -0.05
N VAL A 86 -9.40 -0.65 -0.36
CA VAL A 86 -8.39 -1.14 0.60
C VAL A 86 -7.00 -0.92 0.02
N ASP A 87 -6.17 -0.13 0.71
CA ASP A 87 -4.76 0.06 0.39
C ASP A 87 -3.89 -0.74 1.38
N ASN A 88 -3.37 -1.88 0.91
CA ASN A 88 -2.38 -2.68 1.62
C ASN A 88 -1.00 -2.02 1.45
N ASN A 89 -0.78 -0.93 2.17
CA ASN A 89 0.43 -0.10 2.07
C ASN A 89 1.47 -0.39 3.16
N ALA A 90 1.09 -0.92 4.33
CA ALA A 90 2.03 -1.21 5.40
C ALA A 90 3.22 -2.04 4.91
N GLY A 91 4.43 -1.63 5.27
CA GLY A 91 5.66 -2.31 4.85
C GLY A 91 6.87 -1.95 5.71
N VAL A 92 7.88 -2.81 5.65
CA VAL A 92 9.18 -2.65 6.33
C VAL A 92 10.32 -3.01 5.36
N SER A 93 11.56 -2.84 5.78
CA SER A 93 12.74 -3.27 5.00
C SER A 93 13.81 -3.79 5.95
N GLU A 94 14.47 -4.90 5.58
CA GLU A 94 15.65 -5.42 6.24
C GLU A 94 16.97 -4.81 5.70
N MET A 95 16.91 -3.76 4.93
CA MET A 95 18.08 -3.13 4.34
C MET A 95 19.14 -2.79 5.41
N GLY A 96 20.39 -3.19 5.15
CA GLY A 96 21.50 -2.98 6.06
C GLY A 96 21.69 -4.11 7.09
N LEU A 97 20.84 -5.13 7.10
CA LEU A 97 21.07 -6.34 7.90
C LEU A 97 21.87 -7.37 7.10
N ASP A 98 22.81 -8.04 7.78
CA ASP A 98 23.52 -9.16 7.16
C ASP A 98 22.59 -10.38 7.16
N PHE A 99 22.03 -10.69 6.01
CA PHE A 99 21.11 -11.81 5.82
C PHE A 99 21.76 -13.17 6.17
N PHE A 100 23.07 -13.31 5.97
CA PHE A 100 23.80 -14.54 6.22
C PHE A 100 24.42 -14.63 7.61
N ALA A 101 24.25 -13.61 8.46
CA ALA A 101 24.76 -13.67 9.83
C ALA A 101 24.08 -14.80 10.60
N PRO A 102 24.83 -15.57 11.42
CA PRO A 102 24.26 -16.62 12.24
C PRO A 102 23.13 -16.11 13.16
N GLY A 103 21.96 -16.73 13.11
CA GLY A 103 20.78 -16.31 13.88
C GLY A 103 20.04 -15.11 13.30
N SER A 104 20.32 -14.72 12.07
CA SER A 104 19.58 -13.66 11.37
C SER A 104 18.20 -14.17 10.95
N ASP A 105 17.15 -13.78 11.67
CA ASP A 105 15.73 -14.12 11.44
C ASP A 105 14.84 -12.89 11.16
N ALA A 106 15.43 -11.70 11.14
CA ALA A 106 14.70 -10.44 10.89
C ALA A 106 13.94 -10.43 9.56
N TRP A 107 14.38 -11.23 8.59
CA TRP A 107 13.73 -11.41 7.30
C TRP A 107 12.32 -12.02 7.41
N GLU A 108 12.05 -12.82 8.44
CA GLU A 108 10.72 -13.40 8.66
C GLU A 108 9.67 -12.31 8.88
N LYS A 109 10.04 -11.26 9.62
CA LYS A 109 9.19 -10.09 9.82
C LYS A 109 8.91 -9.36 8.50
N THR A 110 9.91 -9.24 7.63
CA THR A 110 9.75 -8.63 6.30
C THR A 110 8.75 -9.44 5.47
N LEU A 111 8.88 -10.76 5.39
CA LEU A 111 7.90 -11.60 4.70
C LEU A 111 6.51 -11.53 5.32
N ALA A 112 6.43 -11.55 6.65
CA ALA A 112 5.15 -11.51 7.35
C ALA A 112 4.37 -10.23 7.04
N ILE A 113 5.04 -9.07 6.99
CA ILE A 113 4.41 -7.77 6.74
C ILE A 113 4.24 -7.54 5.25
N ASP A 114 5.32 -7.67 4.46
CA ASP A 114 5.37 -7.17 3.08
C ASP A 114 4.75 -8.13 2.05
N LEU A 115 4.51 -9.40 2.43
CA LEU A 115 3.88 -10.38 1.55
C LEU A 115 2.68 -11.06 2.20
N VAL A 116 2.86 -11.72 3.35
CA VAL A 116 1.77 -12.52 3.94
C VAL A 116 0.60 -11.65 4.37
N ALA A 117 0.86 -10.49 4.98
CA ALA A 117 -0.18 -9.55 5.37
C ALA A 117 -0.92 -8.97 4.15
N VAL A 118 -0.21 -8.66 3.05
CA VAL A 118 -0.82 -8.17 1.80
C VAL A 118 -1.74 -9.23 1.20
N ILE A 119 -1.29 -10.50 1.11
CA ILE A 119 -2.12 -11.62 0.62
C ILE A 119 -3.38 -11.75 1.48
N ARG A 120 -3.23 -11.75 2.81
CA ARG A 120 -4.35 -11.89 3.75
C ARG A 120 -5.28 -10.69 3.72
N GLY A 121 -4.76 -9.48 3.70
CA GLY A 121 -5.53 -8.24 3.57
C GLY A 121 -6.36 -8.22 2.29
N THR A 122 -5.74 -8.60 1.16
CA THR A 122 -6.45 -8.74 -0.13
C THR A 122 -7.54 -9.82 -0.05
N GLN A 123 -7.25 -11.00 0.51
CA GLN A 123 -8.24 -12.07 0.68
C GLN A 123 -9.46 -11.62 1.47
N LEU A 124 -9.24 -10.99 2.61
CA LEU A 124 -10.31 -10.51 3.49
C LEU A 124 -11.08 -9.34 2.85
N ALA A 125 -10.40 -8.45 2.14
CA ALA A 125 -11.03 -7.36 1.39
C ALA A 125 -11.95 -7.91 0.29
N VAL A 126 -11.50 -8.87 -0.52
CA VAL A 126 -12.33 -9.53 -1.55
C VAL A 126 -13.56 -10.19 -0.91
N GLN A 127 -13.40 -10.89 0.21
CA GLN A 127 -14.53 -11.49 0.94
C GLN A 127 -15.53 -10.44 1.41
N GLN A 128 -15.04 -9.30 1.92
CA GLN A 128 -15.91 -8.19 2.34
C GLN A 128 -16.65 -7.56 1.16
N LEU A 129 -15.95 -7.28 0.06
CA LEU A 129 -16.53 -6.70 -1.15
C LEU A 129 -17.60 -7.62 -1.77
N ARG A 130 -17.36 -8.93 -1.79
CA ARG A 130 -18.36 -9.93 -2.21
C ARG A 130 -19.59 -9.95 -1.31
N ARG A 131 -19.41 -9.91 0.02
CA ARG A 131 -20.52 -9.88 0.97
C ARG A 131 -21.43 -8.67 0.78
N GLN A 132 -20.89 -7.52 0.46
CA GLN A 132 -21.68 -6.28 0.27
C GLN A 132 -22.20 -6.08 -1.16
N GLY A 133 -21.67 -6.82 -2.17
CA GLY A 133 -22.25 -6.87 -3.53
C GLY A 133 -21.98 -5.62 -4.39
N GLY A 134 -21.14 -4.69 -3.96
CA GLY A 134 -20.92 -3.40 -4.65
C GLY A 134 -19.63 -3.31 -5.49
N GLY A 135 -18.82 -4.38 -5.53
CA GLY A 135 -17.48 -4.30 -6.10
C GLY A 135 -16.54 -3.44 -5.24
N GLY A 136 -15.38 -3.05 -5.79
CA GLY A 136 -14.42 -2.20 -5.09
C GLY A 136 -13.02 -2.23 -5.68
N VAL A 137 -12.08 -1.53 -5.03
CA VAL A 137 -10.69 -1.41 -5.47
C VAL A 137 -9.73 -1.81 -4.35
N ILE A 138 -8.78 -2.66 -4.67
CA ILE A 138 -7.70 -3.04 -3.77
C ILE A 138 -6.38 -2.60 -4.42
N ILE A 139 -5.60 -1.84 -3.68
CA ILE A 139 -4.26 -1.43 -4.07
C ILE A 139 -3.25 -2.15 -3.17
N ASN A 140 -2.27 -2.79 -3.78
CA ASN A 140 -1.16 -3.40 -3.07
C ASN A 140 0.11 -2.60 -3.31
N THR A 141 0.78 -2.15 -2.27
CA THR A 141 2.03 -1.40 -2.38
C THR A 141 3.20 -2.36 -2.45
N ALA A 142 3.75 -2.52 -3.67
CA ALA A 142 5.01 -3.21 -3.90
C ALA A 142 6.19 -2.22 -3.90
N SER A 143 7.10 -2.36 -4.83
CA SER A 143 8.28 -1.51 -5.00
C SER A 143 8.92 -1.77 -6.35
N MET A 144 9.69 -0.82 -6.88
CA MET A 144 10.65 -1.09 -7.96
C MET A 144 11.63 -2.20 -7.59
N GLY A 145 11.94 -2.38 -6.30
CA GLY A 145 12.74 -3.51 -5.79
C GLY A 145 12.11 -4.88 -6.03
N GLY A 146 10.81 -4.97 -6.30
CA GLY A 146 10.16 -6.21 -6.75
C GLY A 146 10.31 -6.51 -8.25
N LEU A 147 10.83 -5.55 -9.03
CA LEU A 147 11.04 -5.66 -10.47
C LEU A 147 12.51 -5.86 -10.85
N ILE A 148 13.41 -5.59 -9.94
CA ILE A 148 14.87 -5.70 -10.13
C ILE A 148 15.50 -6.40 -8.92
N PRO A 149 16.66 -7.10 -9.11
CA PRO A 149 17.39 -7.66 -7.99
C PRO A 149 17.90 -6.58 -7.04
N MET A 150 17.78 -6.81 -5.72
CA MET A 150 18.31 -5.93 -4.68
C MET A 150 19.27 -6.71 -3.77
N ALA A 151 20.58 -6.61 -4.03
CA ALA A 151 21.58 -7.36 -3.28
C ALA A 151 21.61 -7.00 -1.77
N ILE A 152 21.25 -5.74 -1.44
CA ILE A 152 21.27 -5.24 -0.05
C ILE A 152 19.99 -5.54 0.73
N SER A 153 18.95 -6.09 0.07
CA SER A 153 17.65 -6.40 0.68
C SER A 153 16.95 -7.51 -0.12
N PRO A 154 17.52 -8.73 -0.15
CA PRO A 154 17.04 -9.78 -1.05
C PRO A 154 15.65 -10.31 -0.68
N VAL A 155 15.31 -10.38 0.61
CA VAL A 155 14.00 -10.87 1.06
C VAL A 155 12.91 -9.81 0.82
N TYR A 156 13.22 -8.53 1.02
CA TYR A 156 12.33 -7.44 0.61
C TYR A 156 12.03 -7.51 -0.89
N ALA A 157 13.05 -7.66 -1.73
CA ALA A 157 12.88 -7.80 -3.18
C ALA A 157 11.99 -9.00 -3.53
N ALA A 158 12.23 -10.15 -2.90
CA ALA A 158 11.42 -11.35 -3.09
C ALA A 158 9.96 -11.13 -2.65
N SER A 159 9.73 -10.48 -1.50
CA SER A 159 8.38 -10.17 -1.01
C SER A 159 7.63 -9.26 -1.99
N LYS A 160 8.28 -8.18 -2.45
CA LYS A 160 7.66 -7.22 -3.37
C LYS A 160 7.44 -7.81 -4.78
N ALA A 161 8.32 -8.69 -5.25
CA ALA A 161 8.08 -9.49 -6.47
C ALA A 161 6.87 -10.41 -6.30
N GLY A 162 6.75 -11.06 -5.14
CA GLY A 162 5.58 -11.87 -4.78
C GLY A 162 4.28 -11.08 -4.82
N VAL A 163 4.25 -9.87 -4.26
CA VAL A 163 3.08 -8.97 -4.30
C VAL A 163 2.68 -8.62 -5.74
N ILE A 164 3.67 -8.33 -6.60
CA ILE A 164 3.40 -7.99 -8.02
C ILE A 164 2.73 -9.17 -8.72
N HIS A 165 3.31 -10.36 -8.66
CA HIS A 165 2.74 -11.53 -9.33
C HIS A 165 1.41 -11.98 -8.72
N PHE A 166 1.28 -11.94 -7.40
CA PHE A 166 0.02 -12.19 -6.71
C PHE A 166 -1.08 -11.27 -7.22
N THR A 167 -0.83 -9.97 -7.31
CA THR A 167 -1.81 -8.98 -7.77
C THR A 167 -2.22 -9.23 -9.23
N ARG A 168 -1.25 -9.47 -10.12
CA ARG A 168 -1.52 -9.79 -11.54
C ARG A 168 -2.41 -11.02 -11.70
N SER A 169 -2.19 -12.03 -10.86
CA SER A 169 -2.97 -13.28 -10.88
C SER A 169 -4.43 -13.09 -10.45
N LEU A 170 -4.80 -11.94 -9.90
CA LEU A 170 -6.15 -11.61 -9.46
C LEU A 170 -6.93 -10.72 -10.44
N ALA A 171 -6.39 -10.46 -11.64
CA ALA A 171 -7.03 -9.62 -12.65
C ALA A 171 -8.45 -10.09 -13.02
N TYR A 172 -8.73 -11.40 -12.96
CA TYR A 172 -10.04 -12.00 -13.24
C TYR A 172 -11.16 -11.53 -12.30
N LEU A 173 -10.83 -11.01 -11.11
CA LEU A 173 -11.82 -10.48 -10.18
C LEU A 173 -12.55 -9.23 -10.73
N ALA A 174 -12.04 -8.64 -11.82
CA ALA A 174 -12.73 -7.57 -12.53
C ALA A 174 -14.12 -7.98 -13.03
N ASP A 175 -14.32 -9.25 -13.36
CA ASP A 175 -15.63 -9.80 -13.77
C ASP A 175 -16.66 -9.76 -12.64
N GLU A 176 -16.18 -9.67 -11.39
CA GLU A 176 -17.01 -9.49 -10.19
C GLU A 176 -17.12 -8.03 -9.74
N GLY A 177 -16.59 -7.08 -10.54
CA GLY A 177 -16.51 -5.67 -10.19
C GLY A 177 -15.43 -5.34 -9.15
N ILE A 178 -14.50 -6.26 -8.87
CA ILE A 178 -13.42 -6.08 -7.90
C ILE A 178 -12.10 -5.91 -8.66
N ARG A 179 -11.46 -4.75 -8.53
CA ARG A 179 -10.20 -4.44 -9.18
C ARG A 179 -9.06 -4.53 -8.17
N VAL A 180 -8.05 -5.34 -8.47
CA VAL A 180 -6.84 -5.47 -7.64
C VAL A 180 -5.66 -4.98 -8.47
N ASN A 181 -4.97 -3.94 -8.02
CA ASN A 181 -3.84 -3.34 -8.73
C ASN A 181 -2.63 -3.19 -7.81
N VAL A 182 -1.44 -3.04 -8.39
CA VAL A 182 -0.21 -2.86 -7.62
C VAL A 182 0.53 -1.60 -8.06
N ILE A 183 1.06 -0.88 -7.05
CA ILE A 183 1.91 0.27 -7.25
C ILE A 183 3.36 -0.05 -6.85
N CYS A 184 4.32 0.35 -7.69
CA CYS A 184 5.74 0.06 -7.54
C CYS A 184 6.54 1.39 -7.52
N PRO A 185 6.61 2.09 -6.38
CA PRO A 185 7.40 3.31 -6.28
C PRO A 185 8.90 3.03 -6.25
N THR A 186 9.70 4.01 -6.71
CA THR A 186 11.13 4.11 -6.36
C THR A 186 11.29 4.62 -4.92
N PHE A 187 12.53 4.89 -4.49
CA PHE A 187 12.78 5.44 -3.17
C PHE A 187 11.97 6.71 -2.94
N THR A 188 11.17 6.67 -1.88
CA THR A 188 10.25 7.74 -1.49
C THR A 188 10.72 8.33 -0.17
N ASP A 189 10.64 9.64 -0.03
CA ASP A 189 11.07 10.39 1.16
C ASP A 189 10.16 10.10 2.35
N THR A 190 10.42 8.98 3.02
CA THR A 190 9.69 8.47 4.17
C THR A 190 10.65 8.10 5.29
N GLN A 191 10.12 7.88 6.49
CA GLN A 191 10.93 7.37 7.60
C GLN A 191 11.59 6.03 7.26
N LEU A 192 10.93 5.17 6.47
CA LEU A 192 11.47 3.89 6.01
C LEU A 192 12.78 4.06 5.22
N VAL A 193 12.91 5.11 4.42
CA VAL A 193 14.12 5.44 3.67
C VAL A 193 15.11 6.21 4.55
N ARG A 194 14.65 7.23 5.29
CA ARG A 194 15.52 8.09 6.09
C ARG A 194 16.21 7.40 7.27
N GLN A 195 15.64 6.34 7.81
CA GLN A 195 16.26 5.55 8.89
C GLN A 195 17.62 4.95 8.54
N HIS A 196 17.97 4.86 7.24
CA HIS A 196 19.26 4.33 6.76
C HIS A 196 20.40 5.36 6.85
N GLY A 197 20.12 6.60 7.24
CA GLY A 197 21.09 7.69 7.39
C GLY A 197 21.43 8.40 6.10
N ASP A 198 21.94 9.61 6.24
CA ASP A 198 22.12 10.56 5.11
C ASP A 198 23.02 10.03 4.00
N VAL A 199 24.09 9.29 4.35
CA VAL A 199 25.03 8.75 3.36
C VAL A 199 24.34 7.77 2.41
N ILE A 200 23.54 6.86 2.94
CA ILE A 200 22.79 5.88 2.16
C ILE A 200 21.70 6.57 1.36
N VAL A 201 20.97 7.51 1.98
CA VAL A 201 19.94 8.31 1.29
C VAL A 201 20.50 9.08 0.11
N GLU A 202 21.69 9.69 0.24
CA GLU A 202 22.36 10.39 -0.87
C GLU A 202 22.82 9.44 -1.97
N GLN A 203 23.22 8.21 -1.64
CA GLN A 203 23.49 7.18 -2.63
C GLN A 203 22.22 6.79 -3.40
N MET A 204 21.11 6.51 -2.69
CA MET A 204 19.81 6.22 -3.30
C MET A 204 19.37 7.32 -4.28
N LYS A 205 19.50 8.59 -3.88
CA LYS A 205 19.18 9.74 -4.75
C LYS A 205 19.98 9.72 -6.04
N ARG A 206 21.28 9.44 -5.96
CA ARG A 206 22.15 9.38 -7.14
C ARG A 206 21.76 8.26 -8.10
N GLU A 207 21.39 7.10 -7.57
CA GLU A 207 21.03 5.92 -8.37
C GLU A 207 19.73 6.13 -9.16
N VAL A 208 18.71 6.72 -8.55
CA VAL A 208 17.38 6.85 -9.17
C VAL A 208 17.04 8.27 -9.65
N GLY A 209 17.91 9.25 -9.38
CA GLY A 209 17.73 10.64 -9.80
C GLY A 209 16.99 11.52 -8.82
N GLY A 210 16.87 11.12 -7.55
CA GLY A 210 16.18 11.86 -6.48
C GLY A 210 15.31 10.93 -5.62
N LEU A 211 14.55 11.50 -4.69
CA LEU A 211 13.50 10.79 -3.99
C LEU A 211 12.14 11.26 -4.51
N LEU A 212 11.18 10.34 -4.57
CA LEU A 212 9.78 10.71 -4.71
C LEU A 212 9.29 11.36 -3.40
N THR A 213 8.32 12.24 -3.48
CA THR A 213 7.55 12.61 -2.29
C THR A 213 6.44 11.57 -2.04
N PRO A 214 5.98 11.41 -0.79
CA PRO A 214 4.82 10.56 -0.49
C PRO A 214 3.58 10.93 -1.32
N GLU A 215 3.38 12.22 -1.57
CA GLU A 215 2.26 12.76 -2.34
C GLU A 215 2.30 12.29 -3.81
N GLN A 216 3.49 12.24 -4.43
CA GLN A 216 3.63 11.72 -5.79
C GLN A 216 3.20 10.24 -5.90
N VAL A 217 3.44 9.45 -4.86
CA VAL A 217 2.98 8.05 -4.82
C VAL A 217 1.47 7.99 -4.56
N ALA A 218 0.95 8.83 -3.66
CA ALA A 218 -0.48 8.93 -3.39
C ALA A 218 -1.30 9.30 -4.64
N GLU A 219 -0.78 10.18 -5.51
CA GLU A 219 -1.40 10.47 -6.80
C GLU A 219 -1.52 9.22 -7.70
N GLY A 220 -0.52 8.36 -7.70
CA GLY A 220 -0.59 7.07 -8.39
C GLY A 220 -1.67 6.15 -7.81
N VAL A 221 -1.80 6.10 -6.48
CA VAL A 221 -2.90 5.35 -5.83
C VAL A 221 -4.25 5.91 -6.24
N LEU A 222 -4.42 7.22 -6.24
CA LEU A 222 -5.67 7.88 -6.66
C LEU A 222 -5.98 7.60 -8.13
N GLU A 223 -4.97 7.60 -9.02
CA GLU A 223 -5.15 7.25 -10.43
C GLU A 223 -5.65 5.81 -10.59
N LEU A 224 -5.05 4.83 -9.90
CA LEU A 224 -5.50 3.43 -9.92
C LEU A 224 -6.93 3.26 -9.38
N ILE A 225 -7.34 4.07 -8.41
CA ILE A 225 -8.72 4.07 -7.92
C ILE A 225 -9.67 4.61 -8.98
N ARG A 226 -9.31 5.70 -9.66
CA ARG A 226 -10.14 6.39 -10.66
C ARG A 226 -10.26 5.67 -11.99
N ASP A 227 -9.20 5.01 -12.43
CA ASP A 227 -9.20 4.32 -13.73
C ASP A 227 -9.89 2.96 -13.63
N ASP A 228 -11.15 2.91 -14.04
CA ASP A 228 -11.99 1.70 -13.98
C ASP A 228 -11.55 0.63 -14.99
N SER A 229 -10.68 0.95 -15.94
CA SER A 229 -10.15 -0.01 -16.91
C SER A 229 -9.01 -0.88 -16.36
N ARG A 230 -8.49 -0.56 -15.16
CA ARG A 230 -7.31 -1.22 -14.60
C ARG A 230 -7.66 -2.32 -13.61
N ALA A 231 -7.27 -3.56 -13.97
CA ALA A 231 -7.31 -4.73 -13.09
C ALA A 231 -6.07 -5.59 -13.35
N GLY A 232 -5.36 -5.99 -12.30
CA GLY A 232 -4.06 -6.65 -12.40
C GLY A 232 -2.94 -5.72 -12.89
N ALA A 233 -3.18 -4.42 -12.93
CA ALA A 233 -2.22 -3.44 -13.44
C ALA A 233 -1.01 -3.32 -12.52
N VAL A 234 0.17 -3.16 -13.13
CA VAL A 234 1.44 -2.88 -12.45
C VAL A 234 1.87 -1.48 -12.81
N MET A 235 1.62 -0.55 -11.90
CA MET A 235 2.00 0.84 -12.03
C MET A 235 3.39 1.07 -11.43
N ARG A 236 4.28 1.74 -12.16
CA ARG A 236 5.53 2.26 -11.61
C ARG A 236 5.38 3.74 -11.34
N VAL A 237 5.95 4.19 -10.22
CA VAL A 237 6.12 5.62 -9.93
C VAL A 237 7.60 5.89 -9.77
N THR A 238 8.18 6.67 -10.68
CA THR A 238 9.61 6.92 -10.72
C THR A 238 9.92 8.41 -10.83
N VAL A 239 11.06 8.84 -10.27
CA VAL A 239 11.48 10.24 -10.34
C VAL A 239 11.69 10.70 -11.78
N ARG A 240 12.24 9.81 -12.64
CA ARG A 240 12.62 10.16 -14.02
C ARG A 240 11.46 10.15 -15.01
N LYS A 241 10.46 9.30 -14.82
CA LYS A 241 9.36 9.07 -15.79
C LYS A 241 7.98 9.43 -15.24
N GLY A 242 7.89 9.75 -13.95
CA GLY A 242 6.57 9.86 -13.31
C GLY A 242 5.87 8.52 -13.22
N ILE A 243 4.58 8.50 -13.55
CA ILE A 243 3.74 7.30 -13.57
C ILE A 243 3.80 6.64 -14.94
N ASP A 244 4.04 5.34 -14.97
CA ASP A 244 3.88 4.50 -16.16
C ASP A 244 3.42 3.08 -15.78
N TYR A 245 3.04 2.29 -16.77
CA TYR A 245 2.54 0.92 -16.60
C TYR A 245 3.42 -0.09 -17.35
N ILE A 246 3.53 -1.30 -16.78
CA ILE A 246 4.27 -2.40 -17.38
C ILE A 246 3.39 -3.65 -17.43
N PHE A 247 3.79 -4.64 -18.24
CA PHE A 247 3.06 -5.91 -18.45
C PHE A 247 1.63 -5.73 -19.04
N GLU A 248 1.35 -4.62 -19.71
CA GLU A 248 0.02 -4.39 -20.32
C GLU A 248 -0.33 -5.41 -21.42
N GLN A 249 0.69 -6.02 -22.06
CA GLN A 249 0.52 -7.00 -23.12
C GLN A 249 0.26 -8.43 -22.62
N ASP A 250 0.47 -8.68 -21.32
CA ASP A 250 0.37 -10.02 -20.71
C ASP A 250 -0.96 -10.23 -19.98
N ARG A 251 -2.03 -9.56 -20.39
CA ARG A 251 -3.34 -9.82 -19.78
C ARG A 251 -3.76 -11.24 -20.13
N PRO A 252 -4.05 -12.12 -19.14
CA PRO A 252 -4.67 -13.40 -19.44
C PRO A 252 -5.99 -13.18 -20.17
N ALA A 253 -6.19 -13.93 -21.25
CA ALA A 253 -7.40 -13.92 -22.03
C ALA A 253 -8.59 -14.41 -21.20
#